data_13fb769ea0733d922c5a2df3c866c4af
#
_entry.id   13fb769ea0733d922c5a2df3c866c4af
#
_cell.length_a   1.000
_cell.length_b   1.000
_cell.length_c   1.000
_cell.angle_alpha   90.00
_cell.angle_beta   90.00
_cell.angle_gamma   90.00
#
_symmetry.space_group_name_H-M   'P 1'
#
loop_
_entity.id
_entity.type
_entity.pdbx_description
1 polymer ?
#
loop_
_entity_poly.entity_id
_entity_poly.type
_entity_poly.pdbx_seq_one_letter_code
_entity_poly.pdbx_strand_id
1 'polypeptide(L)'
;MICRVTHRLYCLTLSASILSSTLVWAGDPISLQQILEEPKIYHLRHVTVRGTVRDVQPLAPYTLANGDPCYGAYLFRLEEDEATLSVAVLGICGKPVVRDPEVEDGDRVEVSATIQAPSHGGTILSFKGPKTTTEEESVVQAVADRILPIVE
;
A
#
# COMPACT_ATOMS: atom_id res chain seq x y z
N MET A 1 -37.70 40.90 -63.53
CA MET A 1 -37.53 39.45 -63.40
C MET A 1 -36.53 39.23 -62.25
N ILE A 2 -36.97 38.70 -61.13
CA ILE A 2 -36.30 38.71 -59.84
C ILE A 2 -35.59 37.37 -59.68
N CYS A 3 -34.27 37.37 -59.55
CA CYS A 3 -33.47 36.19 -59.27
C CYS A 3 -33.24 36.12 -57.74
N ARG A 4 -33.85 35.15 -57.08
CA ARG A 4 -33.67 34.88 -55.64
C ARG A 4 -32.45 33.97 -55.47
N VAL A 5 -31.45 34.51 -54.80
CA VAL A 5 -30.28 33.75 -54.29
C VAL A 5 -30.62 33.25 -52.89
N THR A 6 -30.71 31.93 -52.74
CA THR A 6 -30.87 31.26 -51.45
C THR A 6 -29.53 30.96 -50.85
N HIS A 7 -29.13 31.70 -49.78
CA HIS A 7 -28.00 31.39 -48.97
C HIS A 7 -28.33 30.21 -48.02
N ARG A 8 -27.66 29.08 -48.20
CA ARG A 8 -27.62 27.98 -47.22
C ARG A 8 -26.55 28.30 -46.18
N LEU A 9 -26.95 28.65 -44.98
CA LEU A 9 -26.09 28.67 -43.80
C LEU A 9 -25.81 27.21 -43.38
N TYR A 10 -24.56 26.81 -43.47
CA TYR A 10 -24.07 25.59 -42.80
C TYR A 10 -23.72 25.96 -41.38
N CYS A 11 -24.53 25.49 -40.39
CA CYS A 11 -24.21 25.49 -39.00
C CYS A 11 -23.17 24.36 -38.72
N LEU A 12 -21.91 24.74 -38.54
CA LEU A 12 -20.85 23.87 -38.02
C LEU A 12 -21.06 23.77 -36.51
N THR A 13 -21.65 22.66 -36.05
CA THR A 13 -21.70 22.30 -34.60
C THR A 13 -20.34 21.74 -34.23
N LEU A 14 -19.53 22.55 -33.53
CA LEU A 14 -18.33 22.09 -32.83
C LEU A 14 -18.79 21.26 -31.64
N SER A 15 -18.69 19.93 -31.72
CA SER A 15 -18.84 19.04 -30.58
C SER A 15 -17.55 19.09 -29.75
N ALA A 16 -17.57 19.86 -28.68
CA ALA A 16 -16.51 19.86 -27.67
C ALA A 16 -16.63 18.56 -26.85
N SER A 17 -15.80 17.59 -27.16
CA SER A 17 -15.62 16.38 -26.34
C SER A 17 -14.89 16.75 -25.05
N ILE A 18 -15.63 16.88 -23.95
CA ILE A 18 -15.07 17.06 -22.61
C ILE A 18 -14.51 15.70 -22.19
N LEU A 19 -13.18 15.53 -22.28
CA LEU A 19 -12.47 14.42 -21.63
C LEU A 19 -12.57 14.63 -20.12
N SER A 20 -13.53 13.97 -19.49
CA SER A 20 -13.61 13.88 -18.04
C SER A 20 -12.45 12.98 -17.57
N SER A 21 -11.33 13.59 -17.19
CA SER A 21 -10.28 12.92 -16.46
C SER A 21 -10.84 12.53 -15.09
N THR A 22 -11.16 11.25 -14.90
CA THR A 22 -11.48 10.70 -13.59
C THR A 22 -10.19 10.75 -12.76
N LEU A 23 -10.07 11.75 -11.89
CA LEU A 23 -9.10 11.78 -10.81
C LEU A 23 -9.41 10.57 -9.92
N VAL A 24 -8.58 9.52 -10.04
CA VAL A 24 -8.57 8.44 -9.06
C VAL A 24 -8.04 9.07 -7.77
N TRP A 25 -8.93 9.30 -6.83
CA TRP A 25 -8.56 9.72 -5.48
C TRP A 25 -7.86 8.53 -4.82
N ALA A 26 -6.54 8.52 -4.83
CA ALA A 26 -5.79 7.80 -3.82
C ALA A 26 -6.17 8.49 -2.49
N GLY A 27 -6.68 7.74 -1.53
CA GLY A 27 -7.03 8.30 -0.23
C GLY A 27 -5.82 9.04 0.35
N ASP A 28 -6.06 10.15 1.05
CA ASP A 28 -4.98 10.91 1.69
C ASP A 28 -4.18 9.98 2.63
N PRO A 29 -2.85 10.10 2.65
CA PRO A 29 -2.03 9.32 3.56
C PRO A 29 -2.43 9.57 5.02
N ILE A 30 -2.53 8.50 5.79
CA ILE A 30 -2.84 8.55 7.22
C ILE A 30 -1.52 8.62 7.98
N SER A 31 -1.43 9.43 9.04
CA SER A 31 -0.21 9.51 9.86
C SER A 31 -0.01 8.23 10.66
N LEU A 32 1.26 7.86 10.88
CA LEU A 32 1.60 6.71 11.72
C LEU A 32 1.13 6.90 13.16
N GLN A 33 1.23 8.12 13.68
CA GLN A 33 0.76 8.44 15.02
C GLN A 33 -0.72 8.14 15.19
N GLN A 34 -1.57 8.53 14.23
CA GLN A 34 -3.00 8.26 14.27
C GLN A 34 -3.32 6.75 14.30
N ILE A 35 -2.57 5.94 13.54
CA ILE A 35 -2.73 4.48 13.55
C ILE A 35 -2.34 3.90 14.91
N LEU A 36 -1.24 4.39 15.50
CA LEU A 36 -0.73 3.87 16.77
C LEU A 36 -1.57 4.30 17.98
N GLU A 37 -2.23 5.45 17.92
CA GLU A 37 -3.15 5.92 18.97
C GLU A 37 -4.47 5.13 18.98
N GLU A 38 -5.00 4.78 17.82
CA GLU A 38 -6.28 4.08 17.71
C GLU A 38 -6.20 2.83 16.80
N PRO A 39 -5.32 1.88 17.11
CA PRO A 39 -4.99 0.76 16.20
C PRO A 39 -6.20 -0.12 15.86
N LYS A 40 -7.18 -0.22 16.76
CA LYS A 40 -8.41 -1.02 16.54
C LYS A 40 -9.22 -0.53 15.36
N ILE A 41 -9.26 0.78 15.12
CA ILE A 41 -10.01 1.39 14.02
C ILE A 41 -9.41 0.95 12.67
N TYR A 42 -8.11 0.75 12.65
CA TYR A 42 -7.37 0.40 11.43
C TYR A 42 -7.16 -1.09 11.24
N HIS A 43 -7.49 -1.91 12.22
CA HIS A 43 -7.29 -3.36 12.11
C HIS A 43 -7.95 -3.95 10.86
N LEU A 44 -7.16 -4.65 10.04
CA LEU A 44 -7.51 -5.22 8.73
C LEU A 44 -7.99 -4.19 7.69
N ARG A 45 -7.72 -2.90 7.90
CA ARG A 45 -7.96 -1.89 6.88
C ARG A 45 -6.72 -1.67 6.04
N HIS A 46 -6.96 -1.47 4.76
CA HIS A 46 -5.95 -1.05 3.82
C HIS A 46 -5.82 0.48 3.89
N VAL A 47 -4.61 0.96 4.11
CA VAL A 47 -4.28 2.38 4.29
C VAL A 47 -3.04 2.74 3.48
N THR A 48 -2.87 4.03 3.23
CA THR A 48 -1.64 4.59 2.69
C THR A 48 -0.96 5.40 3.78
N VAL A 49 0.32 5.12 4.01
CA VAL A 49 1.16 5.81 5.00
C VAL A 49 2.45 6.30 4.34
N ARG A 50 3.09 7.30 4.93
CA ARG A 50 4.37 7.83 4.46
C ARG A 50 5.38 7.83 5.58
N GLY A 51 6.66 7.76 5.22
CA GLY A 51 7.72 7.84 6.20
C GLY A 51 9.09 7.55 5.61
N THR A 52 10.06 7.48 6.52
CA THR A 52 11.44 7.12 6.20
C THR A 52 11.70 5.67 6.62
N VAL A 53 12.30 4.91 5.73
CA VAL A 53 12.66 3.51 5.95
C VAL A 53 13.86 3.41 6.89
N ARG A 54 13.80 2.49 7.85
CA ARG A 54 14.88 2.15 8.79
C ARG A 54 14.94 0.65 9.02
N ASP A 55 16.12 0.16 9.37
CA ASP A 55 16.38 -1.22 9.79
C ASP A 55 15.82 -2.26 8.81
N VAL A 56 16.21 -2.19 7.55
CA VAL A 56 15.79 -3.15 6.55
C VAL A 56 16.42 -4.51 6.83
N GLN A 57 15.60 -5.53 7.06
CA GLN A 57 16.02 -6.88 7.42
C GLN A 57 15.47 -7.90 6.43
N PRO A 58 16.30 -8.42 5.50
CA PRO A 58 15.91 -9.55 4.68
C PRO A 58 15.63 -10.78 5.54
N LEU A 59 14.60 -11.53 5.19
CA LEU A 59 14.22 -12.76 5.90
C LEU A 59 14.66 -13.99 5.12
N ALA A 60 15.01 -15.04 5.88
CA ALA A 60 15.24 -16.33 5.28
C ALA A 60 13.99 -16.88 4.59
N PRO A 61 14.12 -17.68 3.53
CA PRO A 61 12.99 -18.35 2.93
C PRO A 61 12.15 -19.11 3.96
N TYR A 62 10.83 -19.05 3.84
CA TYR A 62 9.89 -19.74 4.71
C TYR A 62 8.92 -20.60 3.90
N THR A 63 8.23 -21.53 4.55
CA THR A 63 7.31 -22.44 3.89
C THR A 63 5.91 -22.23 4.45
N LEU A 64 4.93 -22.10 3.56
CA LEU A 64 3.52 -22.03 3.93
C LEU A 64 3.00 -23.40 4.42
N ALA A 65 1.83 -23.42 5.03
CA ALA A 65 1.19 -24.64 5.54
C ALA A 65 0.89 -25.68 4.43
N ASN A 66 0.72 -25.26 3.19
CA ASN A 66 0.53 -26.11 2.01
C ASN A 66 1.84 -26.67 1.43
N GLY A 67 2.99 -26.31 2.01
CA GLY A 67 4.32 -26.77 1.57
C GLY A 67 5.02 -25.86 0.56
N ASP A 68 4.38 -24.78 0.08
CA ASP A 68 5.00 -23.89 -0.90
C ASP A 68 6.08 -23.03 -0.24
N PRO A 69 7.33 -23.01 -0.79
CA PRO A 69 8.37 -22.13 -0.31
C PRO A 69 8.15 -20.69 -0.78
N CYS A 70 8.44 -19.73 0.10
CA CYS A 70 8.35 -18.30 -0.17
C CYS A 70 9.73 -17.64 -0.01
N TYR A 71 10.06 -16.75 -0.93
CA TYR A 71 11.36 -16.09 -1.04
C TYR A 71 11.21 -14.58 -1.13
N GLY A 72 12.25 -13.84 -0.74
CA GLY A 72 12.33 -12.38 -0.89
C GLY A 72 11.44 -11.61 0.07
N ALA A 73 11.08 -12.20 1.20
CA ALA A 73 10.43 -11.48 2.28
C ALA A 73 11.44 -10.62 3.04
N TYR A 74 11.00 -9.48 3.55
CA TYR A 74 11.80 -8.63 4.42
C TYR A 74 10.93 -7.81 5.37
N LEU A 75 11.57 -7.28 6.41
CA LEU A 75 10.97 -6.35 7.37
C LEU A 75 11.69 -5.03 7.31
N PHE A 76 11.00 -3.96 7.64
CA PHE A 76 11.62 -2.66 7.92
C PHE A 76 10.77 -1.87 8.91
N ARG A 77 11.34 -0.82 9.48
CA ARG A 77 10.60 0.17 10.24
C ARG A 77 10.31 1.38 9.37
N LEU A 78 9.09 1.87 9.43
CA LEU A 78 8.69 3.13 8.81
C LEU A 78 8.58 4.17 9.90
N GLU A 79 9.32 5.27 9.77
CA GLU A 79 9.38 6.36 10.75
C GLU A 79 8.75 7.63 10.16
N GLU A 80 7.84 8.24 10.92
CA GLU A 80 7.25 9.55 10.66
C GLU A 80 7.25 10.33 11.97
N ASP A 81 8.01 11.41 12.03
CA ASP A 81 8.25 12.18 13.26
C ASP A 81 8.73 11.28 14.43
N GLU A 82 7.94 11.17 15.50
CA GLU A 82 8.25 10.31 16.65
C GLU A 82 7.58 8.92 16.56
N ALA A 83 6.74 8.71 15.56
CA ALA A 83 6.01 7.47 15.37
C ALA A 83 6.80 6.46 14.54
N THR A 84 6.74 5.20 14.95
CA THR A 84 7.40 4.09 14.25
C THR A 84 6.44 2.94 14.05
N LEU A 85 6.31 2.45 12.82
CA LEU A 85 5.48 1.31 12.45
C LEU A 85 6.34 0.21 11.84
N SER A 86 6.19 -1.02 12.35
CA SER A 86 6.82 -2.19 11.73
C SER A 86 6.08 -2.57 10.46
N VAL A 87 6.82 -2.72 9.36
CA VAL A 87 6.27 -3.08 8.05
C VAL A 87 6.86 -4.39 7.58
N ALA A 88 5.99 -5.31 7.20
CA ALA A 88 6.34 -6.60 6.64
C ALA A 88 6.05 -6.62 5.14
N VAL A 89 7.01 -7.08 4.35
CA VAL A 89 6.83 -7.40 2.93
C VAL A 89 6.87 -8.91 2.78
N LEU A 90 5.77 -9.48 2.31
CA LEU A 90 5.65 -10.92 2.16
C LEU A 90 6.46 -11.41 0.96
N GLY A 91 7.00 -12.62 1.08
CA GLY A 91 7.72 -13.27 0.00
C GLY A 91 6.80 -13.77 -1.12
N ILE A 92 7.41 -14.03 -2.27
CA ILE A 92 6.75 -14.65 -3.42
C ILE A 92 6.83 -16.16 -3.26
N CYS A 93 5.68 -16.83 -3.29
CA CYS A 93 5.59 -18.25 -3.02
C CYS A 93 5.48 -19.09 -4.30
N GLY A 94 5.94 -20.33 -4.24
CA GLY A 94 5.84 -21.32 -5.33
C GLY A 94 6.91 -21.19 -6.43
N LYS A 95 7.71 -20.13 -6.42
CA LYS A 95 8.85 -19.97 -7.38
C LYS A 95 10.06 -19.46 -6.64
N PRO A 96 11.25 -20.05 -6.86
CA PRO A 96 12.48 -19.54 -6.28
C PRO A 96 12.87 -18.25 -7.01
N VAL A 97 12.51 -17.13 -6.42
CA VAL A 97 12.90 -15.80 -6.90
C VAL A 97 13.84 -15.21 -5.86
N VAL A 98 15.08 -14.94 -6.25
CA VAL A 98 15.98 -14.13 -5.44
C VAL A 98 15.53 -12.68 -5.66
N ARG A 99 15.04 -12.05 -4.62
CA ARG A 99 14.61 -10.65 -4.64
C ARG A 99 15.27 -9.95 -3.47
N ASP A 100 16.09 -8.97 -3.78
CA ASP A 100 16.58 -8.04 -2.77
C ASP A 100 15.45 -7.12 -2.28
N PRO A 101 15.53 -6.58 -1.07
CA PRO A 101 14.61 -5.55 -0.62
C PRO A 101 14.51 -4.41 -1.64
N GLU A 102 13.29 -3.93 -1.90
CA GLU A 102 13.05 -2.82 -2.84
C GLU A 102 13.35 -1.46 -2.22
N VAL A 103 13.72 -1.44 -0.95
CA VAL A 103 13.97 -0.23 -0.16
C VAL A 103 15.28 -0.38 0.61
N GLU A 104 15.90 0.77 0.88
CA GLU A 104 17.11 0.89 1.69
C GLU A 104 16.87 1.84 2.88
N ASP A 105 17.73 1.73 3.89
CA ASP A 105 17.69 2.64 5.04
C ASP A 105 17.89 4.08 4.60
N GLY A 106 16.95 4.94 4.97
CA GLY A 106 16.94 6.35 4.60
C GLY A 106 16.00 6.71 3.46
N ASP A 107 15.46 5.74 2.74
CA ASP A 107 14.50 6.01 1.68
C ASP A 107 13.24 6.65 2.24
N ARG A 108 12.73 7.66 1.54
CA ARG A 108 11.39 8.22 1.79
C ARG A 108 10.39 7.51 0.88
N VAL A 109 9.39 6.91 1.50
CA VAL A 109 8.43 6.07 0.77
C VAL A 109 6.99 6.36 1.15
N GLU A 110 6.11 6.08 0.21
CA GLU A 110 4.68 5.90 0.42
C GLU A 110 4.37 4.41 0.36
N VAL A 111 3.74 3.90 1.41
CA VAL A 111 3.43 2.48 1.57
C VAL A 111 1.93 2.30 1.62
N SER A 112 1.39 1.52 0.68
CA SER A 112 0.03 1.01 0.77
C SER A 112 0.08 -0.33 1.48
N ALA A 113 -0.63 -0.46 2.60
CA ALA A 113 -0.52 -1.62 3.48
C ALA A 113 -1.82 -1.95 4.20
N THR A 114 -1.94 -3.20 4.62
CA THR A 114 -2.99 -3.64 5.53
C THR A 114 -2.48 -3.61 6.96
N ILE A 115 -3.15 -2.86 7.83
CA ILE A 115 -2.80 -2.76 9.25
C ILE A 115 -3.27 -3.99 10.00
N GLN A 116 -2.38 -4.54 10.80
CA GLN A 116 -2.66 -5.64 11.71
C GLN A 116 -2.43 -5.17 13.16
N ALA A 117 -3.51 -5.06 13.90
CA ALA A 117 -3.52 -4.62 15.29
C ALA A 117 -4.30 -5.62 16.16
N PRO A 118 -3.71 -6.77 16.49
CA PRO A 118 -4.39 -7.81 17.24
C PRO A 118 -4.48 -7.42 18.71
N SER A 119 -5.39 -6.53 19.06
CA SER A 119 -5.48 -5.99 20.42
C SER A 119 -6.31 -6.83 21.39
N HIS A 120 -7.05 -7.83 20.90
CA HIS A 120 -7.95 -8.66 21.76
C HIS A 120 -8.12 -10.10 21.23
N GLY A 121 -7.04 -10.69 20.80
CA GLY A 121 -7.08 -11.95 20.06
C GLY A 121 -7.54 -11.76 18.63
N GLY A 122 -7.20 -12.65 17.77
CA GLY A 122 -7.55 -12.58 16.35
C GLY A 122 -6.55 -13.33 15.50
N THR A 123 -6.75 -13.27 14.19
CA THR A 123 -5.85 -13.87 13.22
C THR A 123 -5.05 -12.78 12.54
N ILE A 124 -3.73 -12.91 12.55
CA ILE A 124 -2.82 -12.07 11.79
C ILE A 124 -2.16 -12.88 10.69
N LEU A 125 -1.73 -12.20 9.63
CA LEU A 125 -0.83 -12.79 8.66
C LEU A 125 0.58 -12.76 9.24
N SER A 126 1.23 -13.90 9.28
CA SER A 126 2.63 -14.04 9.62
C SER A 126 3.37 -14.72 8.47
N PHE A 127 4.71 -14.66 8.48
CA PHE A 127 5.51 -15.36 7.47
C PHE A 127 5.32 -16.89 7.47
N LYS A 128 4.72 -17.44 8.50
CA LYS A 128 4.36 -18.87 8.59
C LYS A 128 2.89 -19.15 8.28
N GLY A 129 2.16 -18.16 7.75
CA GLY A 129 0.74 -18.24 7.48
C GLY A 129 -0.11 -17.60 8.59
N PRO A 130 -1.43 -17.75 8.54
CA PRO A 130 -2.33 -17.19 9.55
C PRO A 130 -1.99 -17.74 10.94
N LYS A 131 -1.83 -16.84 11.91
CA LYS A 131 -1.56 -17.18 13.30
C LYS A 131 -2.62 -16.53 14.19
N THR A 132 -3.17 -17.27 15.14
CA THR A 132 -4.01 -16.70 16.20
C THR A 132 -3.10 -16.05 17.23
N THR A 133 -3.35 -14.80 17.57
CA THR A 133 -2.59 -14.05 18.56
C THR A 133 -3.25 -14.11 19.92
N THR A 134 -2.43 -14.08 20.96
CA THR A 134 -2.84 -13.83 22.33
C THR A 134 -2.73 -12.34 22.66
N GLU A 135 -3.40 -11.88 23.72
CA GLU A 135 -3.41 -10.46 24.12
C GLU A 135 -1.99 -9.89 24.40
N GLU A 136 -1.03 -10.75 24.71
CA GLU A 136 0.35 -10.36 24.99
C GLU A 136 1.18 -10.03 23.72
N GLU A 137 0.72 -10.43 22.53
CA GLU A 137 1.39 -10.17 21.24
C GLU A 137 0.81 -8.95 20.50
N SER A 138 0.37 -7.92 21.20
CA SER A 138 -0.36 -6.77 20.65
C SER A 138 0.54 -5.74 19.93
N VAL A 139 1.47 -6.18 19.11
CA VAL A 139 2.29 -5.27 18.30
C VAL A 139 1.53 -4.89 17.05
N VAL A 140 1.31 -3.59 16.86
CA VAL A 140 0.77 -3.05 15.61
C VAL A 140 1.81 -3.20 14.53
N GLN A 141 1.43 -3.81 13.42
CA GLN A 141 2.28 -3.95 12.24
C GLN A 141 1.48 -3.68 10.96
N ALA A 142 2.19 -3.35 9.90
CA ALA A 142 1.64 -3.24 8.56
C ALA A 142 2.15 -4.38 7.68
N VAL A 143 1.30 -4.90 6.79
CA VAL A 143 1.72 -5.78 5.70
C VAL A 143 1.60 -4.98 4.42
N ALA A 144 2.76 -4.70 3.81
CA ALA A 144 2.81 -3.87 2.61
C ALA A 144 2.35 -4.64 1.37
N ASP A 145 1.51 -3.99 0.59
CA ASP A 145 1.07 -4.46 -0.73
C ASP A 145 1.83 -3.73 -1.85
N ARG A 146 2.17 -2.47 -1.59
CA ARG A 146 2.86 -1.60 -2.55
C ARG A 146 3.74 -0.58 -1.84
N ILE A 147 4.93 -0.35 -2.38
CA ILE A 147 5.85 0.67 -1.91
C ILE A 147 6.25 1.56 -3.09
N LEU A 148 6.18 2.86 -2.90
CA LEU A 148 6.56 3.85 -3.90
C LEU A 148 7.58 4.81 -3.30
N PRO A 149 8.72 5.05 -3.98
CA PRO A 149 9.66 6.07 -3.56
C PRO A 149 9.03 7.47 -3.71
N ILE A 150 9.26 8.33 -2.72
CA ILE A 150 8.91 9.75 -2.79
C ILE A 150 10.14 10.47 -3.32
N VAL A 151 10.07 10.94 -4.56
CA VAL A 151 11.13 11.76 -5.18
C VAL A 151 10.85 13.21 -4.82
N GLU A 152 11.80 13.87 -4.17
CA GLU A 152 11.77 15.30 -3.86
C GLU A 152 12.24 16.13 -5.06
#